data_e655ac6b96951a63805cf866ca3d6a59
#
_entry.id   e655ac6b96951a63805cf866ca3d6a59
#
_cell.length_a   1.000
_cell.length_b   1.000
_cell.length_c   1.000
_cell.angle_alpha   90.00
_cell.angle_beta   90.00
_cell.angle_gamma   90.00
#
_symmetry.space_group_name_H-M   'P 1'
#
loop_
_entity.id
_entity.type
_entity.pdbx_description
1 polymer ?
#
loop_
_entity_poly.entity_id
_entity_poly.type
_entity_poly.pdbx_seq_one_letter_code
_entity_poly.pdbx_strand_id
1 'polypeptide(L)'
;AVEKSKIVNGSTTSEGDILIAIPSSGVHSNGFSLVRKVITDYNKEYNGKPISETLLTPTKIYVKPVLAVLEKYNVKGMAHITGGGLPENLPRTISEGHQPVVLKEKLRVLDIFKYIQKEGDIPEDEMYGTFNMGVGFVLVVDPKDKDGVIEELAKYGEEAFEIGYVQK
;
A
#
# COMPACT_ATOMS: atom_id res chain seq x y z
N ALA A 1 14.13 2.94 16.70
CA ALA A 1 15.30 2.07 16.67
C ALA A 1 14.86 0.60 16.54
N VAL A 2 15.67 -0.23 15.87
CA VAL A 2 15.44 -1.67 15.72
C VAL A 2 16.75 -2.42 15.98
N GLU A 3 16.66 -3.61 16.56
CA GLU A 3 17.82 -4.48 16.71
C GLU A 3 18.33 -4.92 15.32
N LYS A 4 19.67 -4.90 15.12
CA LYS A 4 20.30 -5.23 13.84
C LYS A 4 19.88 -6.61 13.31
N SER A 5 19.70 -7.60 14.20
CA SER A 5 19.26 -8.96 13.87
C SER A 5 17.80 -9.06 13.43
N LYS A 6 16.98 -8.02 13.69
CA LYS A 6 15.56 -7.96 13.38
C LYS A 6 15.24 -7.02 12.22
N ILE A 7 16.25 -6.56 11.49
CA ILE A 7 16.03 -5.70 10.33
C ILE A 7 15.40 -6.51 9.19
N VAL A 8 14.23 -6.06 8.73
CA VAL A 8 13.57 -6.57 7.52
C VAL A 8 14.02 -5.70 6.35
N ASN A 9 14.82 -6.25 5.46
CA ASN A 9 15.46 -5.50 4.36
C ASN A 9 15.21 -6.09 2.96
N GLY A 10 14.37 -7.12 2.85
CA GLY A 10 14.05 -7.76 1.57
C GLY A 10 15.07 -8.78 1.08
N SER A 11 16.24 -8.88 1.69
CA SER A 11 17.35 -9.75 1.19
C SER A 11 17.02 -11.25 1.15
N THR A 12 16.00 -11.68 1.89
CA THR A 12 15.56 -13.08 1.96
C THR A 12 14.31 -13.37 1.13
N THR A 13 13.81 -12.39 0.37
CA THR A 13 12.68 -12.62 -0.53
C THR A 13 13.11 -13.55 -1.67
N SER A 14 12.21 -14.38 -2.12
CA SER A 14 12.45 -15.41 -3.14
C SER A 14 11.24 -15.55 -4.06
N GLU A 15 11.46 -16.18 -5.20
CA GLU A 15 10.40 -16.49 -6.14
C GLU A 15 9.25 -17.25 -5.47
N GLY A 16 8.02 -16.82 -5.75
CA GLY A 16 6.80 -17.38 -5.19
C GLY A 16 6.36 -16.75 -3.85
N ASP A 17 7.17 -15.91 -3.22
CA ASP A 17 6.72 -15.17 -2.02
C ASP A 17 5.52 -14.28 -2.36
N ILE A 18 4.62 -14.13 -1.40
CA ILE A 18 3.34 -13.44 -1.58
C ILE A 18 3.41 -11.99 -1.10
N LEU A 19 2.83 -11.10 -1.88
CA LEU A 19 2.63 -9.70 -1.53
C LEU A 19 1.26 -9.53 -0.86
N ILE A 20 1.25 -9.17 0.43
CA ILE A 20 0.03 -8.89 1.20
C ILE A 20 -0.10 -7.39 1.39
N ALA A 21 -1.20 -6.81 0.91
CA ALA A 21 -1.54 -5.42 1.08
C ALA A 21 -2.36 -5.19 2.34
N ILE A 22 -2.05 -4.11 3.06
CA ILE A 22 -2.90 -3.53 4.10
C ILE A 22 -3.51 -2.25 3.51
N PRO A 23 -4.85 -2.09 3.53
CA PRO A 23 -5.52 -0.95 2.93
C PRO A 23 -5.05 0.40 3.47
N SER A 24 -5.00 1.41 2.59
CA SER A 24 -4.87 2.80 3.01
C SER A 24 -6.20 3.36 3.51
N SER A 25 -6.15 4.50 4.20
CA SER A 25 -7.34 5.25 4.62
C SER A 25 -7.76 6.31 3.59
N GLY A 26 -6.99 6.52 2.54
CA GLY A 26 -7.18 7.56 1.55
C GLY A 26 -5.87 7.95 0.88
N VAL A 27 -5.77 9.22 0.50
CA VAL A 27 -4.58 9.76 -0.18
C VAL A 27 -3.32 9.72 0.69
N HIS A 28 -3.49 9.65 2.01
CA HIS A 28 -2.42 9.81 3.00
C HIS A 28 -1.74 11.18 2.85
N SER A 29 -0.43 11.23 2.74
CA SER A 29 0.34 12.50 2.69
C SER A 29 1.10 12.68 1.39
N ASN A 30 0.77 11.93 0.34
CA ASN A 30 1.48 11.94 -0.94
C ASN A 30 0.56 12.30 -2.12
N GLY A 31 1.16 12.87 -3.18
CA GLY A 31 0.43 13.22 -4.40
C GLY A 31 -0.34 14.54 -4.33
N PHE A 32 -0.23 15.34 -3.26
CA PHE A 32 -1.00 16.59 -3.10
C PHE A 32 -0.64 17.68 -4.10
N SER A 33 0.53 17.65 -4.72
CA SER A 33 0.84 18.55 -5.83
C SER A 33 -0.08 18.33 -7.03
N LEU A 34 -0.37 17.05 -7.33
CA LEU A 34 -1.31 16.68 -8.39
C LEU A 34 -2.75 16.93 -7.96
N VAL A 35 -3.13 16.58 -6.72
CA VAL A 35 -4.45 16.88 -6.17
C VAL A 35 -4.79 18.35 -6.31
N ARG A 36 -3.88 19.27 -5.96
CA ARG A 36 -4.10 20.73 -6.06
C ARG A 36 -4.25 21.25 -7.48
N LYS A 37 -3.68 20.57 -8.47
CA LYS A 37 -3.88 20.91 -9.87
C LYS A 37 -5.25 20.52 -10.39
N VAL A 38 -5.79 19.40 -9.87
CA VAL A 38 -7.05 18.80 -10.32
C VAL A 38 -8.24 19.37 -9.53
N ILE A 39 -8.13 19.42 -8.21
CA ILE A 39 -9.20 19.84 -7.32
C ILE A 39 -8.96 21.31 -6.95
N THR A 40 -9.72 22.21 -7.58
CA THR A 40 -9.62 23.67 -7.38
C THR A 40 -10.64 24.20 -6.37
N ASP A 41 -11.76 23.48 -6.17
CA ASP A 41 -12.77 23.79 -5.16
C ASP A 41 -12.81 22.68 -4.08
N TYR A 42 -12.24 22.98 -2.93
CA TYR A 42 -12.18 22.05 -1.80
C TYR A 42 -13.49 21.91 -1.03
N ASN A 43 -14.47 22.80 -1.27
CA ASN A 43 -15.79 22.73 -0.67
C ASN A 43 -16.79 21.95 -1.57
N LYS A 44 -16.38 21.57 -2.77
CA LYS A 44 -17.18 20.74 -3.67
C LYS A 44 -17.67 19.50 -2.92
N GLU A 45 -18.96 19.21 -3.05
CA GLU A 45 -19.56 18.04 -2.41
C GLU A 45 -19.01 16.73 -3.01
N TYR A 46 -18.59 15.84 -2.14
CA TYR A 46 -18.15 14.49 -2.42
C TYR A 46 -18.68 13.53 -1.35
N ASN A 47 -19.58 12.62 -1.73
CA ASN A 47 -20.21 11.67 -0.80
C ASN A 47 -20.87 12.37 0.42
N GLY A 48 -21.61 13.45 0.19
CA GLY A 48 -22.41 14.16 1.20
C GLY A 48 -21.60 15.09 2.12
N LYS A 49 -20.34 15.37 1.79
CA LYS A 49 -19.48 16.28 2.57
C LYS A 49 -18.46 17.00 1.67
N PRO A 50 -17.82 18.08 2.13
CA PRO A 50 -16.75 18.71 1.37
C PRO A 50 -15.63 17.72 1.02
N ILE A 51 -15.14 17.73 -0.22
CA ILE A 51 -14.07 16.83 -0.68
C ILE A 51 -12.79 16.96 0.15
N SER A 52 -12.54 18.16 0.71
CA SER A 52 -11.42 18.40 1.62
C SER A 52 -11.39 17.45 2.81
N GLU A 53 -12.54 17.07 3.37
CA GLU A 53 -12.59 16.12 4.48
C GLU A 53 -12.10 14.73 4.08
N THR A 54 -12.42 14.28 2.86
CA THR A 54 -11.92 13.01 2.34
C THR A 54 -10.43 13.08 2.02
N LEU A 55 -9.98 14.18 1.41
CA LEU A 55 -8.58 14.38 1.05
C LEU A 55 -7.66 14.49 2.29
N LEU A 56 -8.17 15.07 3.38
CA LEU A 56 -7.44 15.27 4.63
C LEU A 56 -7.60 14.10 5.63
N THR A 57 -8.20 12.98 5.21
CA THR A 57 -8.23 11.77 6.04
C THR A 57 -6.81 11.42 6.50
N PRO A 58 -6.54 11.31 7.81
CA PRO A 58 -5.20 11.06 8.32
C PRO A 58 -4.58 9.79 7.76
N THR A 59 -3.26 9.82 7.57
CA THR A 59 -2.47 8.63 7.23
C THR A 59 -2.69 7.55 8.29
N LYS A 60 -3.03 6.34 7.86
CA LYS A 60 -3.23 5.21 8.75
C LYS A 60 -1.93 4.82 9.47
N ILE A 61 -2.04 4.47 10.75
CA ILE A 61 -0.91 4.03 11.57
C ILE A 61 -0.84 2.49 11.54
N TYR A 62 0.20 1.95 10.91
CA TYR A 62 0.39 0.52 10.71
C TYR A 62 1.22 -0.17 11.81
N VAL A 63 1.74 0.57 12.78
CA VAL A 63 2.74 0.09 13.74
C VAL A 63 2.25 -1.14 14.52
N LYS A 64 1.10 -1.06 15.17
CA LYS A 64 0.58 -2.16 16.01
C LYS A 64 0.32 -3.45 15.21
N PRO A 65 -0.46 -3.41 14.10
CA PRO A 65 -0.73 -4.62 13.33
C PRO A 65 0.53 -5.23 12.71
N VAL A 66 1.44 -4.41 12.19
CA VAL A 66 2.68 -4.91 11.59
C VAL A 66 3.60 -5.53 12.64
N LEU A 67 3.77 -4.91 13.81
CA LEU A 67 4.58 -5.49 14.89
C LEU A 67 4.02 -6.83 15.37
N ALA A 68 2.70 -6.97 15.48
CA ALA A 68 2.07 -8.25 15.87
C ALA A 68 2.35 -9.37 14.86
N VAL A 69 2.37 -9.04 13.56
CA VAL A 69 2.76 -10.00 12.51
C VAL A 69 4.24 -10.38 12.66
N LEU A 70 5.12 -9.40 12.85
CA LEU A 70 6.57 -9.63 13.00
C LEU A 70 6.95 -10.50 14.20
N GLU A 71 6.11 -10.52 15.24
CA GLU A 71 6.31 -11.39 16.42
C GLU A 71 6.01 -12.86 16.12
N LYS A 72 5.18 -13.17 15.13
CA LYS A 72 4.65 -14.51 14.86
C LYS A 72 5.11 -15.13 13.55
N TYR A 73 5.41 -14.29 12.57
CA TYR A 73 5.70 -14.72 11.21
C TYR A 73 7.01 -14.13 10.70
N ASN A 74 7.66 -14.85 9.80
CA ASN A 74 8.86 -14.38 9.12
C ASN A 74 8.48 -13.47 7.96
N VAL A 75 8.44 -12.15 8.20
CA VAL A 75 8.24 -11.15 7.15
C VAL A 75 9.58 -10.89 6.47
N LYS A 76 9.66 -11.19 5.19
CA LYS A 76 10.91 -11.10 4.40
C LYS A 76 11.16 -9.69 3.84
N GLY A 77 10.08 -8.95 3.55
CA GLY A 77 10.11 -7.58 3.06
C GLY A 77 8.89 -6.80 3.52
N MET A 78 9.03 -5.48 3.64
CA MET A 78 7.90 -4.60 3.97
C MET A 78 8.09 -3.22 3.39
N ALA A 79 7.00 -2.61 2.92
CA ALA A 79 6.97 -1.28 2.34
C ALA A 79 5.78 -0.46 2.84
N HIS A 80 6.03 0.73 3.36
CA HIS A 80 5.02 1.76 3.49
C HIS A 80 4.90 2.49 2.15
N ILE A 81 3.72 2.44 1.53
CA ILE A 81 3.52 3.01 0.20
C ILE A 81 3.35 4.53 0.30
N THR A 82 4.35 5.23 -0.18
CA THR A 82 4.46 6.70 -0.16
C THR A 82 4.58 7.27 -1.58
N GLY A 83 5.23 8.42 -1.77
CA GLY A 83 5.49 8.98 -3.10
C GLY A 83 6.17 7.97 -4.01
N GLY A 84 5.78 7.95 -5.29
CA GLY A 84 6.19 6.93 -6.24
C GLY A 84 5.30 5.67 -6.28
N GLY A 85 4.31 5.57 -5.35
CA GLY A 85 3.32 4.50 -5.33
C GLY A 85 3.91 3.09 -5.24
N LEU A 86 3.14 2.08 -5.64
CA LEU A 86 3.60 0.69 -5.66
C LEU A 86 4.84 0.48 -6.56
N PRO A 87 4.93 1.07 -7.77
CA PRO A 87 6.04 0.82 -8.68
C PRO A 87 7.42 1.17 -8.12
N GLU A 88 7.53 2.25 -7.33
CA GLU A 88 8.81 2.67 -6.76
C GLU A 88 9.11 2.07 -5.40
N ASN A 89 8.08 1.80 -4.59
CA ASN A 89 8.29 1.36 -3.21
C ASN A 89 8.49 -0.16 -3.09
N LEU A 90 7.80 -0.98 -3.90
CA LEU A 90 7.91 -2.44 -3.79
C LEU A 90 9.29 -2.99 -4.18
N PRO A 91 9.92 -2.57 -5.30
CA PRO A 91 11.22 -3.12 -5.68
C PRO A 91 12.30 -2.96 -4.61
N ARG A 92 12.22 -1.92 -3.78
CA ARG A 92 13.16 -1.66 -2.68
C ARG A 92 13.10 -2.71 -1.56
N THR A 93 12.06 -3.54 -1.54
CA THR A 93 11.83 -4.56 -0.50
C THR A 93 12.00 -5.97 -1.01
N ILE A 94 12.51 -6.11 -2.23
CA ILE A 94 12.72 -7.39 -2.91
C ILE A 94 14.22 -7.59 -3.12
N SER A 95 14.68 -8.84 -3.00
CA SER A 95 16.08 -9.20 -3.20
C SER A 95 16.55 -8.98 -4.64
N GLU A 96 17.83 -8.73 -4.82
CA GLU A 96 18.44 -8.56 -6.13
C GLU A 96 18.15 -9.76 -7.05
N GLY A 97 17.87 -9.49 -8.32
CA GLY A 97 17.49 -10.51 -9.32
C GLY A 97 16.04 -10.98 -9.27
N HIS A 98 15.24 -10.42 -8.35
CA HIS A 98 13.80 -10.66 -8.27
C HIS A 98 13.02 -9.36 -8.47
N GLN A 99 11.74 -9.49 -8.80
CA GLN A 99 10.83 -8.36 -8.97
C GLN A 99 9.44 -8.65 -8.41
N PRO A 100 8.72 -7.61 -7.91
CA PRO A 100 7.34 -7.77 -7.48
C PRO A 100 6.41 -7.76 -8.69
N VAL A 101 5.48 -8.70 -8.73
CA VAL A 101 4.38 -8.76 -9.70
C VAL A 101 3.09 -8.40 -8.98
N VAL A 102 2.50 -7.25 -9.31
CA VAL A 102 1.21 -6.80 -8.77
C VAL A 102 0.10 -7.13 -9.75
N LEU A 103 -0.90 -7.87 -9.29
CA LEU A 103 -2.09 -8.23 -10.04
C LEU A 103 -3.14 -7.12 -9.89
N LYS A 104 -3.26 -6.28 -10.92
CA LYS A 104 -4.14 -5.09 -10.87
C LYS A 104 -5.59 -5.43 -10.54
N GLU A 105 -6.08 -6.56 -10.99
CA GLU A 105 -7.43 -7.06 -10.73
C GLU A 105 -7.70 -7.40 -9.26
N LYS A 106 -6.65 -7.60 -8.47
CA LYS A 106 -6.75 -7.81 -7.02
C LYS A 106 -6.72 -6.52 -6.21
N LEU A 107 -6.37 -5.39 -6.81
CA LEU A 107 -6.28 -4.13 -6.10
C LEU A 107 -7.68 -3.57 -5.78
N ARG A 108 -7.85 -3.09 -4.56
CA ARG A 108 -9.08 -2.46 -4.07
C ARG A 108 -8.90 -0.94 -4.10
N VAL A 109 -8.91 -0.37 -5.32
CA VAL A 109 -8.72 1.07 -5.53
C VAL A 109 -9.86 1.85 -4.90
N LEU A 110 -9.54 2.78 -3.99
CA LEU A 110 -10.53 3.62 -3.33
C LEU A 110 -11.15 4.62 -4.31
N ASP A 111 -12.44 4.93 -4.11
CA ASP A 111 -13.20 5.79 -5.03
C ASP A 111 -12.63 7.20 -5.16
N ILE A 112 -11.95 7.71 -4.12
CA ILE A 112 -11.28 9.02 -4.20
C ILE A 112 -10.23 9.05 -5.32
N PHE A 113 -9.49 7.95 -5.56
CA PHE A 113 -8.50 7.90 -6.63
C PHE A 113 -9.16 7.86 -8.01
N LYS A 114 -10.26 7.11 -8.16
CA LYS A 114 -11.05 7.11 -9.39
C LYS A 114 -11.62 8.50 -9.69
N TYR A 115 -12.07 9.19 -8.64
CA TYR A 115 -12.56 10.56 -8.75
C TYR A 115 -11.46 11.51 -9.22
N ILE A 116 -10.29 11.52 -8.57
CA ILE A 116 -9.14 12.36 -8.94
C ILE A 116 -8.71 12.07 -10.38
N GLN A 117 -8.62 10.80 -10.75
CA GLN A 117 -8.24 10.37 -12.10
C GLN A 117 -9.19 10.95 -13.15
N LYS A 118 -10.49 10.81 -12.93
CA LYS A 118 -11.53 11.28 -13.84
C LYS A 118 -11.57 12.81 -13.96
N GLU A 119 -11.49 13.53 -12.82
CA GLU A 119 -11.54 15.00 -12.81
C GLU A 119 -10.31 15.61 -13.51
N GLY A 120 -9.15 14.95 -13.39
CA GLY A 120 -7.89 15.43 -13.98
C GLY A 120 -7.55 14.82 -15.32
N ASP A 121 -8.34 13.90 -15.84
CA ASP A 121 -8.03 13.09 -17.04
C ASP A 121 -6.59 12.52 -16.98
N ILE A 122 -6.26 11.93 -15.80
CA ILE A 122 -4.89 11.51 -15.50
C ILE A 122 -4.67 10.09 -16.04
N PRO A 123 -3.56 9.85 -16.79
CA PRO A 123 -3.20 8.50 -17.21
C PRO A 123 -3.04 7.53 -16.04
N GLU A 124 -3.39 6.26 -16.26
CA GLU A 124 -3.39 5.24 -15.20
C GLU A 124 -2.01 5.07 -14.56
N ASP A 125 -0.96 5.04 -15.36
CA ASP A 125 0.44 4.90 -14.89
C ASP A 125 0.89 6.09 -14.06
N GLU A 126 0.45 7.31 -14.36
CA GLU A 126 0.70 8.48 -13.51
C GLU A 126 -0.03 8.36 -12.17
N MET A 127 -1.25 7.84 -12.16
CA MET A 127 -1.98 7.55 -10.92
C MET A 127 -1.22 6.56 -10.04
N TYR A 128 -0.78 5.42 -10.59
CA TYR A 128 -0.02 4.41 -9.86
C TYR A 128 1.38 4.86 -9.45
N GLY A 129 2.02 5.75 -10.22
CA GLY A 129 3.31 6.35 -9.89
C GLY A 129 3.24 7.49 -8.86
N THR A 130 2.03 8.03 -8.60
CA THR A 130 1.85 9.16 -7.69
C THR A 130 1.19 8.77 -6.38
N PHE A 131 0.17 7.92 -6.43
CA PHE A 131 -0.71 7.59 -5.32
C PHE A 131 -0.55 6.15 -4.82
N ASN A 132 -0.99 5.90 -3.59
CA ASN A 132 -1.02 4.56 -3.01
C ASN A 132 -2.13 3.66 -3.59
N MET A 133 -3.08 4.22 -4.32
CA MET A 133 -4.21 3.54 -5.00
C MET A 133 -5.05 2.61 -4.09
N GLY A 134 -5.07 2.88 -2.78
CA GLY A 134 -5.79 2.06 -1.79
C GLY A 134 -4.92 1.08 -1.02
N VAL A 135 -3.63 0.99 -1.34
CA VAL A 135 -2.66 0.15 -0.64
C VAL A 135 -1.71 1.03 0.16
N GLY A 136 -1.79 0.98 1.49
CA GLY A 136 -0.96 1.82 2.33
C GLY A 136 0.31 1.14 2.82
N PHE A 137 0.27 -0.18 3.01
CA PHE A 137 1.42 -0.97 3.45
C PHE A 137 1.44 -2.33 2.75
N VAL A 138 2.61 -2.87 2.48
CA VAL A 138 2.76 -4.22 1.88
C VAL A 138 3.74 -5.02 2.71
N LEU A 139 3.40 -6.28 2.95
CA LEU A 139 4.27 -7.30 3.55
C LEU A 139 4.60 -8.37 2.51
N VAL A 140 5.84 -8.85 2.51
CA VAL A 140 6.29 -9.97 1.68
C VAL A 140 6.54 -11.17 2.59
N VAL A 141 5.83 -12.27 2.35
CA VAL A 141 5.84 -13.46 3.20
C VAL A 141 5.89 -14.74 2.37
N ASP A 142 6.33 -15.82 3.00
CA ASP A 142 6.24 -17.17 2.42
C ASP A 142 4.76 -17.54 2.15
N PRO A 143 4.44 -18.23 1.02
CA PRO A 143 3.06 -18.65 0.73
C PRO A 143 2.35 -19.40 1.86
N LYS A 144 3.07 -20.20 2.64
CA LYS A 144 2.52 -20.96 3.78
C LYS A 144 2.02 -20.06 4.91
N ASP A 145 2.58 -18.86 5.05
CA ASP A 145 2.26 -17.91 6.13
C ASP A 145 1.14 -16.92 5.73
N LYS A 146 0.77 -16.87 4.45
CA LYS A 146 -0.19 -15.90 3.89
C LYS A 146 -1.48 -15.81 4.71
N ASP A 147 -2.17 -16.92 4.89
CA ASP A 147 -3.48 -16.92 5.55
C ASP A 147 -3.37 -16.53 7.03
N GLY A 148 -2.35 -17.04 7.73
CA GLY A 148 -2.09 -16.68 9.11
C GLY A 148 -1.74 -15.20 9.31
N VAL A 149 -1.00 -14.60 8.38
CA VAL A 149 -0.70 -13.16 8.40
C VAL A 149 -1.96 -12.33 8.18
N ILE A 150 -2.82 -12.70 7.23
CA ILE A 150 -4.09 -12.02 6.98
C ILE A 150 -5.00 -12.11 8.21
N GLU A 151 -5.10 -13.29 8.83
CA GLU A 151 -5.88 -13.50 10.07
C GLU A 151 -5.34 -12.67 11.24
N GLU A 152 -4.01 -12.58 11.39
CA GLU A 152 -3.41 -11.78 12.46
C GLU A 152 -3.72 -10.28 12.25
N LEU A 153 -3.60 -9.77 11.02
CA LEU A 153 -3.94 -8.40 10.69
C LEU A 153 -5.43 -8.10 10.94
N ALA A 154 -6.33 -9.06 10.66
CA ALA A 154 -7.76 -8.91 10.91
C ALA A 154 -8.11 -8.68 12.39
N LYS A 155 -7.33 -9.21 13.34
CA LYS A 155 -7.50 -8.96 14.78
C LYS A 155 -7.32 -7.49 15.17
N TYR A 156 -6.62 -6.73 14.32
CA TYR A 156 -6.41 -5.28 14.46
C TYR A 156 -7.35 -4.45 13.59
N GLY A 157 -8.37 -5.08 12.98
CA GLY A 157 -9.33 -4.41 12.11
C GLY A 157 -8.80 -4.15 10.69
N GLU A 158 -7.70 -4.78 10.30
CA GLU A 158 -7.13 -4.61 8.96
C GLU A 158 -7.69 -5.67 8.01
N GLU A 159 -8.35 -5.23 6.94
CA GLU A 159 -8.84 -6.08 5.86
C GLU A 159 -7.75 -6.35 4.83
N ALA A 160 -6.65 -6.97 5.27
CA ALA A 160 -5.53 -7.29 4.40
C ALA A 160 -5.87 -8.33 3.34
N PHE A 161 -5.21 -8.25 2.20
CA PHE A 161 -5.44 -9.14 1.06
C PHE A 161 -4.18 -9.34 0.20
N GLU A 162 -4.12 -10.45 -0.50
CA GLU A 162 -3.07 -10.74 -1.46
C GLU A 162 -3.20 -9.85 -2.71
N ILE A 163 -2.11 -9.24 -3.14
CA ILE A 163 -2.06 -8.41 -4.35
C ILE A 163 -1.12 -8.93 -5.42
N GLY A 164 -0.34 -9.96 -5.15
CA GLY A 164 0.62 -10.48 -6.10
C GLY A 164 1.70 -11.34 -5.47
N TYR A 165 2.81 -11.45 -6.15
CA TYR A 165 3.88 -12.35 -5.77
C TYR A 165 5.25 -11.83 -6.24
N VAL A 166 6.32 -12.47 -5.76
CA VAL A 166 7.69 -12.22 -6.19
C VAL A 166 8.04 -13.18 -7.33
N GLN A 167 8.60 -12.64 -8.39
CA GLN A 167 9.09 -13.37 -9.58
C GLN A 167 10.60 -13.17 -9.72
N LYS A 168 11.26 -14.18 -10.27
CA LYS A 168 12.65 -14.10 -10.65
C LYS A 168 12.84 -13.34 -11.95
#